data_5e1fbd8ee3e794f66d53e76a877cea31
#
_entry.id   5e1fbd8ee3e794f66d53e76a877cea31
#
_cell.length_a   1.000
_cell.length_b   1.000
_cell.length_c   1.000
_cell.angle_alpha   90.00
_cell.angle_beta   90.00
_cell.angle_gamma   90.00
#
_symmetry.space_group_name_H-M   'P 1'
#
loop_
_entity.id
_entity.type
_entity.pdbx_description
1 polymer ?
#
loop_
_entity_poly.entity_id
_entity_poly.type
_entity_poly.pdbx_seq_one_letter_code
_entity_poly.pdbx_strand_id
1 'polypeptide(L)' 'MGASKRLIEAAKRLSDVCDKAIPALEKKTIVAHATNPLDYAWAHHEQYLSKWGGHGAKTLLLGMNPGPWGMAQTGVPF' A
#
# COMPACT_ATOMS: atom_id res chain seq x y z
N MET A 1 -12.87 -14.90 -3.16
CA MET A 1 -13.55 -14.05 -2.15
C MET A 1 -12.75 -13.98 -0.86
N GLY A 2 -12.54 -15.11 -0.15
CA GLY A 2 -11.80 -15.09 1.11
C GLY A 2 -10.36 -14.63 1.02
N ALA A 3 -9.64 -15.01 -0.06
CA ALA A 3 -8.24 -14.62 -0.23
C ALA A 3 -8.10 -13.12 -0.51
N SER A 4 -8.96 -12.56 -1.37
CA SER A 4 -8.97 -11.13 -1.64
C SER A 4 -9.28 -10.34 -0.37
N LYS A 5 -10.25 -10.79 0.41
CA LYS A 5 -10.63 -10.15 1.66
C LYS A 5 -9.45 -10.13 2.64
N ARG A 6 -8.72 -11.25 2.75
CA ARG A 6 -7.55 -11.34 3.63
C ARG A 6 -6.43 -10.41 3.18
N LEU A 7 -6.22 -10.28 1.87
CA LEU A 7 -5.23 -9.35 1.35
C LEU A 7 -5.62 -7.90 1.65
N ILE A 8 -6.89 -7.55 1.52
CA ILE A 8 -7.39 -6.22 1.84
C ILE A 8 -7.19 -5.93 3.33
N GLU A 9 -7.51 -6.88 4.21
CA GLU A 9 -7.30 -6.71 5.63
C GLU A 9 -5.81 -6.55 5.97
N ALA A 10 -4.94 -7.33 5.33
CA ALA A 10 -3.51 -7.22 5.54
C ALA A 10 -2.98 -5.86 5.08
N ALA A 11 -3.44 -5.38 3.92
CA ALA A 11 -3.06 -4.07 3.41
C ALA A 11 -3.54 -2.96 4.34
N LYS A 12 -4.73 -3.10 4.91
CA LYS A 12 -5.27 -2.12 5.85
C LYS A 12 -4.42 -2.05 7.12
N ARG A 13 -3.99 -3.20 7.64
CA ARG A 13 -3.10 -3.24 8.79
C ARG A 13 -1.76 -2.60 8.48
N LEU A 14 -1.22 -2.85 7.29
CA LEU A 14 0.02 -2.22 6.85
C LEU A 14 -0.14 -0.71 6.79
N SER A 15 -1.27 -0.24 6.24
CA SER A 15 -1.58 1.18 6.18
C SER A 15 -1.59 1.81 7.57
N ASP A 16 -2.21 1.15 8.54
CA ASP A 16 -2.26 1.64 9.91
C ASP A 16 -0.87 1.73 10.54
N VAL A 17 -0.02 0.73 10.30
CA VAL A 17 1.37 0.74 10.79
C VAL A 17 2.14 1.91 10.18
N CYS A 18 1.97 2.16 8.89
CA CYS A 18 2.62 3.26 8.19
C CYS A 18 2.16 4.61 8.74
N ASP A 19 0.85 4.77 8.95
CA ASP A 19 0.31 6.02 9.50
C ASP A 19 0.88 6.31 10.89
N LYS A 20 1.04 5.29 11.72
CA LYS A 20 1.61 5.46 13.05
C LYS A 20 3.10 5.82 13.01
N ALA A 21 3.81 5.40 11.97
CA ALA A 21 5.24 5.68 11.83
C ALA A 21 5.52 7.09 11.31
N ILE A 22 4.57 7.71 10.59
CA ILE A 22 4.78 9.00 9.94
C ILE A 22 5.20 10.09 10.93
N PRO A 23 4.53 10.31 12.07
CA PRO A 23 4.93 11.38 13.00
C PRO A 23 6.37 11.22 13.50
N ALA A 24 6.80 9.99 13.77
CA ALA A 24 8.16 9.74 14.25
C ALA A 24 9.18 10.03 13.15
N LEU A 25 8.86 9.68 11.90
CA LEU A 25 9.74 9.94 10.76
C LEU A 25 9.87 11.44 10.48
N GLU A 26 8.76 12.16 10.55
CA GLU A 26 8.74 13.60 10.27
C GLU A 26 9.45 14.42 11.33
N LYS A 27 9.64 13.88 12.53
CA LYS A 27 10.41 14.55 13.58
C LYS A 27 11.91 14.53 13.32
N LYS A 28 12.37 13.69 12.43
CA LYS A 28 13.80 13.60 12.09
C LYS A 28 14.16 14.71 11.12
N THR A 29 15.36 15.28 11.31
CA THR A 29 15.81 16.42 10.50
C THR A 29 15.99 16.11 9.02
N ILE A 30 16.19 14.84 8.67
CA ILE A 30 16.42 14.41 7.29
C ILE A 30 15.11 14.25 6.52
N VAL A 31 14.02 13.90 7.22
CA VAL A 31 12.73 13.62 6.58
C VAL A 31 11.82 14.83 6.75
N ALA A 32 11.58 15.55 5.65
CA ALA A 32 10.67 16.71 5.66
C ALA A 32 9.21 16.27 5.70
N HIS A 33 8.87 15.28 4.86
CA HIS A 33 7.51 14.76 4.76
C HIS A 33 7.54 13.25 4.59
N ALA A 34 6.56 12.58 5.19
CA ALA A 34 6.33 11.16 4.98
C ALA A 34 4.87 10.96 4.63
N THR A 35 4.59 10.12 3.62
CA THR A 35 3.24 9.86 3.16
C THR A 35 2.98 8.36 3.07
N ASN A 36 1.72 7.98 3.15
CA ASN A 36 1.30 6.60 3.05
C ASN A 36 0.31 6.45 1.88
N PRO A 37 0.77 5.92 0.72
CA PRO A 37 -0.13 5.72 -0.42
C PRO A 37 -1.33 4.83 -0.13
N LEU A 38 -1.21 3.92 0.83
CA LEU A 38 -2.32 3.07 1.23
C LEU A 38 -3.43 3.84 1.93
N ASP A 39 -3.13 5.03 2.45
CA ASP A 39 -4.13 5.90 3.04
C ASP A 39 -4.85 6.72 1.98
N TYR A 40 -4.15 7.63 1.30
CA TYR A 40 -4.80 8.55 0.37
C TYR A 40 -5.25 7.89 -0.94
N ALA A 41 -4.63 6.79 -1.34
CA ALA A 41 -5.03 6.05 -2.55
C ALA A 41 -5.72 4.73 -2.21
N TRP A 42 -6.31 4.64 -1.02
CA TRP A 42 -6.92 3.39 -0.54
C TRP A 42 -8.01 2.86 -1.48
N ALA A 43 -8.87 3.72 -2.00
CA ALA A 43 -9.97 3.28 -2.85
C ALA A 43 -9.47 2.51 -4.08
N HIS A 44 -8.43 3.00 -4.71
CA HIS A 44 -7.83 2.33 -5.87
C HIS A 44 -7.12 1.04 -5.48
N HIS A 45 -6.40 1.07 -4.37
CA HIS A 45 -5.69 -0.12 -3.88
C HIS A 45 -6.65 -1.23 -3.50
N GLU A 46 -7.71 -0.90 -2.79
CA GLU A 46 -8.75 -1.86 -2.41
C GLU A 46 -9.40 -2.48 -3.64
N GLN A 47 -9.73 -1.67 -4.63
CA GLN A 47 -10.29 -2.14 -5.89
C GLN A 47 -9.34 -3.10 -6.60
N TYR A 48 -8.07 -2.76 -6.65
CA TYR A 48 -7.06 -3.61 -7.26
C TYR A 48 -7.00 -4.97 -6.56
N LEU A 49 -6.94 -5.00 -5.23
CA LEU A 49 -6.89 -6.25 -4.48
C LEU A 49 -8.18 -7.06 -4.63
N SER A 50 -9.33 -6.39 -4.62
CA SER A 50 -10.62 -7.03 -4.77
C SER A 50 -10.76 -7.71 -6.13
N LYS A 51 -10.27 -7.05 -7.18
CA LYS A 51 -10.42 -7.53 -8.55
C LYS A 51 -9.37 -8.57 -8.93
N TRP A 52 -8.13 -8.39 -8.48
CA TRP A 52 -7.01 -9.19 -8.95
C TRP A 52 -6.32 -10.01 -7.87
N GLY A 53 -6.53 -9.71 -6.59
CA GLY A 53 -5.85 -10.39 -5.51
C GLY A 53 -6.45 -11.75 -5.20
N GLY A 54 -5.59 -12.68 -4.82
CA GLY A 54 -6.02 -13.96 -4.30
C GLY A 54 -6.69 -14.91 -5.29
N HIS A 55 -6.41 -14.77 -6.56
CA HIS A 55 -6.97 -15.62 -7.60
C HIS A 55 -6.05 -16.79 -7.99
N GLY A 56 -5.43 -17.40 -6.98
CA GLY A 56 -4.56 -18.54 -7.23
C GLY A 56 -3.24 -18.20 -7.87
N ALA A 57 -2.78 -16.98 -7.70
CA ALA A 57 -1.51 -16.54 -8.26
C ALA A 57 -0.35 -17.37 -7.68
N LYS A 58 0.54 -17.81 -8.57
CA LYS A 58 1.69 -18.63 -8.19
C LYS A 58 3.01 -17.87 -8.29
N THR A 59 2.98 -16.68 -8.86
CA THR A 59 4.17 -15.85 -9.07
C THR A 59 3.99 -14.53 -8.36
N LEU A 60 5.00 -14.14 -7.58
CA LEU A 60 5.02 -12.85 -6.89
C LEU A 60 6.00 -11.93 -7.59
N LEU A 61 5.52 -10.77 -8.02
CA LEU A 61 6.38 -9.72 -8.56
C LEU A 61 6.66 -8.73 -7.43
N LEU A 62 7.91 -8.68 -7.00
CA LEU A 62 8.30 -7.84 -5.87
C LEU A 62 9.09 -6.63 -6.36
N GLY A 63 8.55 -5.45 -6.14
CA GLY A 63 9.25 -4.21 -6.42
C GLY A 63 9.96 -3.69 -5.18
N MET A 64 10.92 -2.78 -5.36
CA MET A 64 11.70 -2.23 -4.26
C MET A 64 10.88 -1.24 -3.43
N ASN A 65 10.13 -0.38 -4.09
CA ASN A 65 9.36 0.69 -3.44
C ASN A 65 8.32 1.25 -4.42
N PRO A 66 7.31 1.96 -3.93
CA PRO A 66 6.34 2.61 -4.82
C PRO A 66 7.01 3.67 -5.69
N GLY A 67 6.74 3.61 -6.98
CA GLY A 67 7.26 4.62 -7.88
C GLY A 67 6.55 5.97 -7.69
N PRO A 68 7.28 7.11 -7.82
CA PRO A 68 6.69 8.42 -7.57
C PRO A 68 5.59 8.82 -8.56
N TRP A 69 5.66 8.32 -9.78
CA TRP A 69 4.68 8.65 -10.82
C TRP A 69 3.62 7.56 -11.02
N GLY A 70 3.78 6.42 -10.33
CA GLY A 70 2.88 5.29 -10.44
C GLY A 70 2.22 4.96 -9.11
N MET A 71 2.66 3.89 -8.46
CA MET A 71 2.01 3.36 -7.26
C MET A 71 1.92 4.38 -6.12
N ALA A 72 2.89 5.29 -5.99
CA ALA A 72 2.84 6.30 -4.94
C ALA A 72 1.64 7.25 -5.12
N GLN A 73 1.16 7.41 -6.36
CA GLN A 73 -0.01 8.24 -6.63
C GLN A 73 -1.31 7.46 -6.69
N THR A 74 -1.27 6.26 -7.26
CA THR A 74 -2.49 5.50 -7.56
C THR A 74 -2.81 4.42 -6.54
N GLY A 75 -1.82 3.98 -5.77
CA GLY A 75 -1.97 2.83 -4.88
C GLY A 75 -2.01 1.50 -5.63
N VAL A 76 -1.75 1.50 -6.93
CA VAL A 76 -1.79 0.29 -7.76
C VAL A 76 -0.42 0.05 -8.37
N PRO A 77 0.18 -1.15 -8.16
CA PRO A 77 1.49 -1.47 -8.71
C PRO A 77 1.43 -1.57 -10.24
N PHE A 78 2.54 -1.22 -10.87
CA PHE A 78 2.71 -1.29 -12.32
C PHE A 78 1.58 -0.54 -13.05
#